data_5d22e1eb5295655a4fef05a6d8f6d97d
#
_entry.id   5d22e1eb5295655a4fef05a6d8f6d97d
#
_cell.length_a   1.000
_cell.length_b   1.000
_cell.length_c   1.000
_cell.angle_alpha   90.00
_cell.angle_beta   90.00
_cell.angle_gamma   90.00
#
_symmetry.space_group_name_H-M   'P 1'
#
loop_
_entity.id
_entity.type
_entity.pdbx_description
1 polymer ?
#
loop_
_entity_poly.entity_id
_entity_poly.type
_entity_poly.pdbx_seq_one_letter_code
_entity_poly.pdbx_strand_id
1 'polypeptide(L)'
;MKIYTTVYDVMATIRGNFCMGGRGFSTPLVDQVPNNGIITVWIMVGVPGTGKTTISEMMKNAYPPFRCKVVSRDETRTDILIDLEQLPEDERQIRLKAMDTLTTRRVMERVRFFLDDPGRLCSLIIDGCHTNWMTLMEMIDCVSRYGNKVLINLLILGDPDSICCHAVSPKGEGDYSDYGPHGTHQNIPMVVLERKRREMADLLNNHMRKIIPKVDEIYCILDCFDRKKKAKYK
;
A
#
# COMPACT_ATOMS: atom_id res chain seq x y z
N MET A 1 -0.08 8.39 -16.98
CA MET A 1 -0.81 8.45 -15.68
C MET A 1 -2.28 8.28 -15.96
N LYS A 2 -2.90 7.26 -15.37
CA LYS A 2 -4.35 7.02 -15.47
C LYS A 2 -5.02 7.62 -14.22
N ILE A 3 -5.99 8.49 -14.40
CA ILE A 3 -6.73 9.12 -13.29
C ILE A 3 -8.08 8.43 -13.19
N TYR A 4 -8.38 7.91 -12.03
CA TYR A 4 -9.66 7.26 -11.69
C TYR A 4 -10.36 8.07 -10.61
N THR A 5 -11.69 8.19 -10.73
CA THR A 5 -12.46 8.93 -9.75
C THR A 5 -12.86 8.07 -8.56
N THR A 6 -12.92 6.75 -8.74
CA THR A 6 -13.36 5.84 -7.67
C THR A 6 -12.51 4.57 -7.59
N VAL A 7 -12.53 3.94 -6.42
CA VAL A 7 -11.94 2.60 -6.20
C VAL A 7 -12.53 1.56 -7.15
N TYR A 8 -13.83 1.69 -7.45
CA TYR A 8 -14.53 0.74 -8.34
C TYR A 8 -13.97 0.75 -9.76
N ASP A 9 -13.52 1.91 -10.26
CA ASP A 9 -12.92 2.02 -11.59
C ASP A 9 -11.57 1.29 -11.65
N VAL A 10 -10.75 1.41 -10.60
CA VAL A 10 -9.49 0.65 -10.50
C VAL A 10 -9.76 -0.84 -10.39
N MET A 11 -10.74 -1.25 -9.57
CA MET A 11 -11.13 -2.65 -9.43
C MET A 11 -11.70 -3.22 -10.73
N ALA A 12 -12.46 -2.44 -11.50
CA ALA A 12 -12.95 -2.83 -12.82
C ALA A 12 -11.78 -3.04 -13.79
N THR A 13 -10.78 -2.17 -13.76
CA THR A 13 -9.56 -2.31 -14.59
C THR A 13 -8.76 -3.56 -14.20
N ILE A 14 -8.57 -3.81 -12.90
CA ILE A 14 -7.91 -5.02 -12.41
C ILE A 14 -8.68 -6.26 -12.87
N ARG A 15 -10.01 -6.29 -12.68
CA ARG A 15 -10.87 -7.40 -13.14
C ARG A 15 -10.88 -7.53 -14.66
N GLY A 16 -10.91 -6.41 -15.40
CA GLY A 16 -10.85 -6.42 -16.86
C GLY A 16 -9.58 -7.05 -17.41
N ASN A 17 -8.44 -6.80 -16.79
CA ASN A 17 -7.17 -7.43 -17.15
C ASN A 17 -7.17 -8.95 -16.90
N PHE A 18 -7.99 -9.44 -15.95
CA PHE A 18 -8.20 -10.88 -15.72
C PHE A 18 -9.27 -11.49 -16.64
N CYS A 19 -10.22 -10.69 -17.13
CA CYS A 19 -11.39 -11.16 -17.87
C CYS A 19 -11.28 -11.04 -19.38
N MET A 20 -10.12 -10.71 -19.96
CA MET A 20 -9.94 -10.62 -21.42
C MET A 20 -10.07 -11.97 -22.16
N GLY A 21 -10.84 -12.91 -21.63
CA GLY A 21 -11.04 -14.25 -22.20
C GLY A 21 -12.47 -14.80 -22.20
N GLY A 22 -13.53 -14.05 -21.90
CA GLY A 22 -14.82 -14.73 -21.94
C GLY A 22 -16.03 -13.94 -21.43
N ARG A 23 -17.07 -13.92 -22.23
CA ARG A 23 -18.40 -13.42 -21.90
C ARG A 23 -19.03 -14.28 -20.80
N GLY A 24 -19.49 -13.64 -19.73
CA GLY A 24 -20.37 -14.24 -18.74
C GLY A 24 -19.83 -14.18 -17.31
N PHE A 25 -20.68 -13.72 -16.41
CA PHE A 25 -20.51 -13.85 -14.96
C PHE A 25 -20.65 -15.33 -14.57
N SER A 26 -19.59 -16.08 -14.76
CA SER A 26 -19.42 -17.39 -14.17
C SER A 26 -18.17 -17.37 -13.33
N THR A 27 -18.21 -18.04 -12.19
CA THR A 27 -17.12 -18.26 -11.22
C THR A 27 -15.74 -18.17 -11.87
N PRO A 28 -14.79 -17.42 -11.30
CA PRO A 28 -13.47 -17.30 -11.89
C PRO A 28 -12.93 -18.71 -12.11
N LEU A 29 -12.69 -19.05 -13.36
CA LEU A 29 -11.96 -20.27 -13.73
C LEU A 29 -10.55 -20.09 -13.19
N VAL A 30 -10.33 -20.59 -11.99
CA VAL A 30 -9.12 -20.45 -11.15
C VAL A 30 -7.86 -20.96 -11.89
N ASP A 31 -8.04 -21.73 -12.95
CA ASP A 31 -6.96 -22.41 -13.67
C ASP A 31 -6.49 -21.72 -14.96
N GLN A 32 -7.14 -20.62 -15.39
CA GLN A 32 -6.88 -20.01 -16.69
C GLN A 32 -6.17 -18.65 -16.67
N VAL A 33 -5.69 -18.16 -15.51
CA VAL A 33 -4.79 -16.99 -15.52
C VAL A 33 -3.45 -17.45 -16.08
N PRO A 34 -3.05 -17.00 -17.28
CA PRO A 34 -1.77 -17.41 -17.83
C PRO A 34 -0.69 -16.92 -16.87
N ASN A 35 0.03 -17.85 -16.28
CA ASN A 35 1.23 -17.52 -15.54
C ASN A 35 2.34 -17.30 -16.57
N ASN A 36 2.37 -16.12 -17.18
CA ASN A 36 3.44 -15.71 -18.10
C ASN A 36 4.76 -15.43 -17.37
N GLY A 37 4.82 -15.74 -16.07
CA GLY A 37 5.99 -15.50 -15.24
C GLY A 37 6.19 -14.03 -14.84
N ILE A 38 5.26 -13.15 -15.19
CA ILE A 38 5.31 -11.73 -14.83
C ILE A 38 4.45 -11.48 -13.59
N ILE A 39 5.03 -10.81 -12.60
CA ILE A 39 4.35 -10.43 -11.37
C ILE A 39 4.02 -8.94 -11.43
N THR A 40 2.77 -8.57 -11.21
CA THR A 40 2.39 -7.17 -11.03
C THR A 40 2.62 -6.76 -9.58
N VAL A 41 3.52 -5.82 -9.37
CA VAL A 41 3.81 -5.25 -8.04
C VAL A 41 3.09 -3.91 -7.91
N TRP A 42 2.18 -3.83 -6.94
CA TRP A 42 1.44 -2.61 -6.60
C TRP A 42 2.06 -1.95 -5.39
N ILE A 43 2.52 -0.71 -5.53
CA ILE A 43 3.01 0.08 -4.40
C ILE A 43 1.95 1.13 -4.07
N MET A 44 1.39 1.03 -2.86
CA MET A 44 0.37 1.96 -2.37
C MET A 44 1.03 3.24 -1.88
N VAL A 45 0.54 4.39 -2.32
CA VAL A 45 1.04 5.71 -1.90
C VAL A 45 -0.12 6.54 -1.40
N GLY A 46 0.00 7.11 -0.21
CA GLY A 46 -1.06 7.97 0.34
C GLY A 46 -0.88 8.22 1.83
N VAL A 47 -1.45 9.31 2.31
CA VAL A 47 -1.41 9.65 3.74
C VAL A 47 -2.20 8.65 4.59
N PRO A 48 -1.97 8.56 5.91
CA PRO A 48 -2.79 7.73 6.78
C PRO A 48 -4.28 8.07 6.65
N GLY A 49 -5.15 7.06 6.75
CA GLY A 49 -6.61 7.23 6.66
C GLY A 49 -7.19 7.32 5.25
N THR A 50 -6.40 7.28 4.18
CA THR A 50 -6.91 7.30 2.79
C THR A 50 -7.50 5.96 2.32
N GLY A 51 -7.58 4.95 3.20
CA GLY A 51 -8.19 3.66 2.87
C GLY A 51 -7.28 2.67 2.13
N LYS A 52 -5.95 2.87 2.16
CA LYS A 52 -4.98 1.97 1.53
C LYS A 52 -5.20 0.51 1.88
N THR A 53 -5.28 0.19 3.16
CA THR A 53 -5.47 -1.19 3.65
C THR A 53 -6.80 -1.77 3.17
N THR A 54 -7.88 -0.98 3.18
CA THR A 54 -9.18 -1.42 2.65
C THR A 54 -9.07 -1.75 1.16
N ILE A 55 -8.37 -0.92 0.39
CA ILE A 55 -8.19 -1.13 -1.05
C ILE A 55 -7.26 -2.32 -1.30
N SER A 56 -6.16 -2.46 -0.54
CA SER A 56 -5.27 -3.60 -0.68
C SER A 56 -5.98 -4.93 -0.42
N GLU A 57 -6.86 -5.00 0.58
CA GLU A 57 -7.70 -6.17 0.83
C GLU A 57 -8.73 -6.41 -0.29
N MET A 58 -9.37 -5.36 -0.79
CA MET A 58 -10.27 -5.49 -1.95
C MET A 58 -9.53 -6.01 -3.19
N MET A 59 -8.34 -5.49 -3.44
CA MET A 59 -7.48 -5.94 -4.54
C MET A 59 -7.09 -7.41 -4.35
N LYS A 60 -6.59 -7.78 -3.18
CA LYS A 60 -6.22 -9.16 -2.84
C LYS A 60 -7.38 -10.12 -3.09
N ASN A 61 -8.59 -9.74 -2.65
CA ASN A 61 -9.80 -10.55 -2.81
C ASN A 61 -10.31 -10.64 -4.26
N ALA A 62 -9.85 -9.75 -5.16
CA ALA A 62 -10.15 -9.82 -6.58
C ALA A 62 -9.29 -10.86 -7.33
N TYR A 63 -8.17 -11.27 -6.73
CA TYR A 63 -7.30 -12.31 -7.28
C TYR A 63 -7.75 -13.70 -6.82
N PRO A 64 -7.49 -14.76 -7.60
CA PRO A 64 -7.67 -16.11 -7.12
C PRO A 64 -6.84 -16.39 -5.86
N PRO A 65 -7.27 -17.30 -4.98
CA PRO A 65 -6.52 -17.66 -3.78
C PRO A 65 -5.06 -18.00 -4.10
N PHE A 66 -4.14 -17.59 -3.23
CA PHE A 66 -2.69 -17.79 -3.36
C PHE A 66 -2.00 -17.07 -4.54
N ARG A 67 -2.75 -16.37 -5.40
CA ARG A 67 -2.21 -15.62 -6.54
C ARG A 67 -1.80 -14.19 -6.20
N CYS A 68 -2.25 -13.66 -5.06
CA CYS A 68 -1.91 -12.32 -4.58
C CYS A 68 -1.43 -12.37 -3.13
N LYS A 69 -0.38 -11.63 -2.84
CA LYS A 69 0.13 -11.40 -1.48
C LYS A 69 0.14 -9.92 -1.17
N VAL A 70 -0.07 -9.60 0.11
CA VAL A 70 0.06 -8.25 0.65
C VAL A 70 1.25 -8.25 1.60
N VAL A 71 2.14 -7.29 1.43
CA VAL A 71 3.20 -6.96 2.39
C VAL A 71 2.81 -5.65 3.04
N SER A 72 2.25 -5.73 4.25
CA SER A 72 1.81 -4.57 5.01
C SER A 72 2.95 -4.02 5.85
N ARG A 73 3.17 -2.70 5.76
CA ARG A 73 4.14 -1.99 6.60
C ARG A 73 3.71 -2.00 8.06
N ASP A 74 2.41 -1.86 8.32
CA ASP A 74 1.89 -1.78 9.69
C ASP A 74 1.95 -3.15 10.37
N GLU A 75 1.58 -4.24 9.68
CA GLU A 75 1.78 -5.61 10.20
C GLU A 75 3.27 -5.88 10.46
N THR A 76 4.14 -5.49 9.54
CA THR A 76 5.59 -5.67 9.69
C THR A 76 6.12 -4.91 10.91
N ARG A 77 5.59 -3.72 11.20
CA ARG A 77 5.93 -2.95 12.40
C ARG A 77 5.47 -3.67 13.67
N THR A 78 4.25 -4.21 13.67
CA THR A 78 3.71 -4.98 14.78
C THR A 78 4.57 -6.20 15.08
N ASP A 79 4.99 -6.96 14.06
CA ASP A 79 5.87 -8.12 14.25
C ASP A 79 7.21 -7.71 14.86
N ILE A 80 7.80 -6.58 14.42
CA ILE A 80 9.03 -6.07 15.01
C ILE A 80 8.81 -5.67 16.47
N LEU A 81 7.69 -5.04 16.81
CA LEU A 81 7.38 -4.68 18.21
C LEU A 81 7.30 -5.93 19.10
N ILE A 82 6.63 -6.99 18.64
CA ILE A 82 6.57 -8.27 19.35
C ILE A 82 7.98 -8.86 19.56
N ASP A 83 8.82 -8.84 18.51
CA ASP A 83 10.21 -9.29 18.62
C ASP A 83 10.99 -8.46 19.66
N LEU A 84 10.74 -7.14 19.72
CA LEU A 84 11.44 -6.23 20.64
C LEU A 84 11.01 -6.40 22.11
N GLU A 85 9.78 -6.86 22.39
CA GLU A 85 9.31 -7.11 23.76
C GLU A 85 10.15 -8.17 24.50
N GLN A 86 10.86 -9.02 23.74
CA GLN A 86 11.72 -10.06 24.29
C GLN A 86 13.13 -9.57 24.64
N LEU A 87 13.46 -8.31 24.29
CA LEU A 87 14.80 -7.75 24.50
C LEU A 87 14.92 -7.01 25.83
N PRO A 88 16.14 -6.90 26.38
CA PRO A 88 16.44 -5.99 27.49
C PRO A 88 16.02 -4.55 27.16
N GLU A 89 15.62 -3.80 28.19
CA GLU A 89 15.03 -2.45 28.02
C GLU A 89 15.94 -1.47 27.27
N ASP A 90 17.23 -1.45 27.58
CA ASP A 90 18.21 -0.58 26.95
C ASP A 90 18.36 -0.89 25.46
N GLU A 91 18.45 -2.16 25.07
CA GLU A 91 18.49 -2.57 23.66
C GLU A 91 17.17 -2.27 22.96
N ARG A 92 16.04 -2.53 23.62
CA ARG A 92 14.70 -2.22 23.10
C ARG A 92 14.57 -0.74 22.76
N GLN A 93 14.98 0.17 23.66
CA GLN A 93 14.92 1.60 23.45
C GLN A 93 15.77 2.09 22.25
N ILE A 94 16.94 1.50 22.05
CA ILE A 94 17.77 1.82 20.89
C ILE A 94 17.06 1.41 19.60
N ARG A 95 16.47 0.22 19.56
CA ARG A 95 15.76 -0.31 18.37
C ARG A 95 14.46 0.44 18.10
N LEU A 96 13.73 0.86 19.13
CA LEU A 96 12.52 1.69 18.98
C LEU A 96 12.85 3.02 18.28
N LYS A 97 13.98 3.66 18.59
CA LYS A 97 14.43 4.87 17.88
C LYS A 97 14.70 4.62 16.39
N ALA A 98 15.10 3.41 16.02
CA ALA A 98 15.36 3.02 14.63
C ALA A 98 14.17 2.34 13.95
N MET A 99 12.98 2.34 14.56
CA MET A 99 11.81 1.57 14.15
C MET A 99 11.44 1.76 12.66
N ASP A 100 11.41 2.99 12.16
CA ASP A 100 11.05 3.25 10.77
C ASP A 100 12.04 2.63 9.78
N THR A 101 13.34 2.66 10.09
CA THR A 101 14.40 2.04 9.29
C THR A 101 14.29 0.51 9.33
N LEU A 102 14.10 -0.05 10.52
CA LEU A 102 13.92 -1.50 10.70
C LEU A 102 12.69 -2.00 9.95
N THR A 103 11.57 -1.28 10.05
CA THR A 103 10.34 -1.63 9.33
C THR A 103 10.55 -1.59 7.82
N THR A 104 11.18 -0.54 7.30
CA THR A 104 11.47 -0.41 5.86
C THR A 104 12.33 -1.57 5.37
N ARG A 105 13.40 -1.89 6.10
CA ARG A 105 14.28 -3.03 5.77
C ARG A 105 13.53 -4.36 5.78
N ARG A 106 12.75 -4.65 6.80
CA ARG A 106 11.97 -5.89 6.93
C ARG A 106 10.89 -6.01 5.83
N VAL A 107 10.25 -4.90 5.44
CA VAL A 107 9.32 -4.87 4.30
C VAL A 107 10.06 -5.24 3.01
N MET A 108 11.23 -4.66 2.75
CA MET A 108 12.03 -5.00 1.56
C MET A 108 12.50 -6.46 1.55
N GLU A 109 12.86 -7.01 2.71
CA GLU A 109 13.22 -8.42 2.86
C GLU A 109 12.03 -9.33 2.50
N ARG A 110 10.81 -9.01 2.97
CA ARG A 110 9.58 -9.73 2.61
C ARG A 110 9.23 -9.62 1.13
N VAL A 111 9.39 -8.44 0.54
CA VAL A 111 9.19 -8.23 -0.90
C VAL A 111 10.13 -9.13 -1.70
N ARG A 112 11.41 -9.14 -1.36
CA ARG A 112 12.41 -10.02 -2.02
C ARG A 112 12.04 -11.49 -1.86
N PHE A 113 11.69 -11.93 -0.67
CA PHE A 113 11.29 -13.31 -0.41
C PHE A 113 10.20 -13.78 -1.37
N PHE A 114 9.16 -12.95 -1.62
CA PHE A 114 8.10 -13.29 -2.55
C PHE A 114 8.51 -13.19 -4.03
N LEU A 115 9.47 -12.34 -4.37
CA LEU A 115 9.94 -12.17 -5.74
C LEU A 115 11.03 -13.18 -6.13
N ASP A 116 11.82 -13.66 -5.15
CA ASP A 116 12.85 -14.68 -5.35
C ASP A 116 12.24 -16.06 -5.60
N ASP A 117 11.15 -16.41 -4.90
CA ASP A 117 10.39 -17.65 -5.10
C ASP A 117 8.89 -17.35 -5.25
N PRO A 118 8.48 -16.87 -6.41
CA PRO A 118 7.11 -16.43 -6.62
C PRO A 118 6.09 -17.59 -6.70
N GLY A 119 6.52 -18.82 -6.98
CA GLY A 119 5.62 -19.95 -7.12
C GLY A 119 4.48 -19.66 -8.08
N ARG A 120 3.23 -19.58 -7.57
CA ARG A 120 2.03 -19.24 -8.34
C ARG A 120 1.61 -17.78 -8.23
N LEU A 121 2.45 -16.93 -7.63
CA LEU A 121 2.15 -15.51 -7.42
C LEU A 121 2.04 -14.78 -8.77
N CYS A 122 1.00 -13.99 -8.94
CA CYS A 122 0.86 -13.08 -10.08
C CYS A 122 0.73 -11.61 -9.66
N SER A 123 0.52 -11.36 -8.37
CA SER A 123 0.45 -9.99 -7.85
C SER A 123 1.03 -9.90 -6.44
N LEU A 124 1.75 -8.82 -6.19
CA LEU A 124 2.28 -8.44 -4.89
C LEU A 124 1.84 -7.01 -4.58
N ILE A 125 1.18 -6.80 -3.46
CA ILE A 125 0.73 -5.49 -3.01
C ILE A 125 1.61 -5.07 -1.84
N ILE A 126 2.24 -3.90 -1.94
CA ILE A 126 3.04 -3.31 -0.87
C ILE A 126 2.20 -2.21 -0.24
N ASP A 127 1.57 -2.53 0.90
CA ASP A 127 0.70 -1.63 1.64
C ASP A 127 1.49 -0.81 2.66
N GLY A 128 1.46 0.50 2.48
CA GLY A 128 2.11 1.46 3.36
C GLY A 128 1.89 2.89 2.88
N CYS A 129 2.28 3.87 3.66
CA CYS A 129 2.10 5.27 3.26
C CYS A 129 2.96 5.66 2.06
N HIS A 130 4.21 5.24 2.02
CA HIS A 130 5.21 5.52 0.96
C HIS A 130 5.22 6.98 0.45
N THR A 131 4.90 7.95 1.33
CA THR A 131 4.85 9.38 1.00
C THR A 131 6.22 10.01 0.92
N ASN A 132 7.21 9.44 1.60
CA ASN A 132 8.61 9.87 1.49
C ASN A 132 9.20 9.37 0.17
N TRP A 133 9.63 10.29 -0.70
CA TRP A 133 10.10 9.97 -2.04
C TRP A 133 11.37 9.10 -2.05
N MET A 134 12.28 9.26 -1.07
CA MET A 134 13.51 8.44 -1.00
C MET A 134 13.16 7.00 -0.69
N THR A 135 12.34 6.76 0.33
CA THR A 135 11.87 5.41 0.69
C THR A 135 11.08 4.76 -0.44
N LEU A 136 10.25 5.55 -1.16
CA LEU A 136 9.53 5.06 -2.33
C LEU A 136 10.50 4.66 -3.45
N MET A 137 11.52 5.47 -3.73
CA MET A 137 12.54 5.14 -4.72
C MET A 137 13.35 3.90 -4.35
N GLU A 138 13.74 3.75 -3.08
CA GLU A 138 14.42 2.54 -2.60
C GLU A 138 13.57 1.29 -2.82
N MET A 139 12.25 1.39 -2.60
CA MET A 139 11.32 0.30 -2.84
C MET A 139 11.21 -0.03 -4.34
N ILE A 140 11.04 0.99 -5.19
CA ILE A 140 11.01 0.83 -6.65
C ILE A 140 12.33 0.20 -7.14
N ASP A 141 13.47 0.70 -6.69
CA ASP A 141 14.78 0.17 -7.08
C ASP A 141 14.99 -1.28 -6.59
N CYS A 142 14.44 -1.62 -5.41
CA CYS A 142 14.44 -3.00 -4.91
C CYS A 142 13.67 -3.94 -5.85
N VAL A 143 12.48 -3.53 -6.31
CA VAL A 143 11.63 -4.32 -7.20
C VAL A 143 12.17 -4.35 -8.63
N SER A 144 12.70 -3.24 -9.13
CA SER A 144 13.26 -3.12 -10.50
C SER A 144 14.40 -4.10 -10.80
N ARG A 145 15.08 -4.61 -9.76
CA ARG A 145 16.15 -5.61 -9.91
C ARG A 145 15.70 -6.91 -10.56
N TYR A 146 14.39 -7.19 -10.52
CA TYR A 146 13.79 -8.38 -11.14
C TYR A 146 13.49 -8.20 -12.64
N GLY A 147 13.74 -7.00 -13.18
CA GLY A 147 13.69 -6.71 -14.62
C GLY A 147 12.33 -7.09 -15.24
N ASN A 148 12.35 -7.77 -16.36
CA ASN A 148 11.16 -8.14 -17.13
C ASN A 148 10.22 -9.14 -16.43
N LYS A 149 10.59 -9.62 -15.23
CA LYS A 149 9.74 -10.51 -14.44
C LYS A 149 8.69 -9.77 -13.61
N VAL A 150 8.79 -8.45 -13.52
CA VAL A 150 7.89 -7.62 -12.74
C VAL A 150 7.35 -6.45 -13.55
N LEU A 151 6.10 -6.06 -13.26
CA LEU A 151 5.49 -4.80 -13.67
C LEU A 151 5.25 -3.98 -12.40
N ILE A 152 5.76 -2.76 -12.35
CA ILE A 152 5.68 -1.89 -11.18
C ILE A 152 4.57 -0.86 -11.40
N ASN A 153 3.52 -0.96 -10.60
CA ASN A 153 2.40 -0.03 -10.63
C ASN A 153 2.34 0.77 -9.33
N LEU A 154 2.19 2.08 -9.44
CA LEU A 154 1.88 2.94 -8.30
C LEU A 154 0.38 3.15 -8.20
N LEU A 155 -0.15 3.02 -6.99
CA LEU A 155 -1.52 3.40 -6.67
C LEU A 155 -1.51 4.54 -5.66
N ILE A 156 -1.76 5.74 -6.16
CA ILE A 156 -1.77 6.98 -5.38
C ILE A 156 -3.19 7.25 -4.89
N LEU A 157 -3.34 7.41 -3.58
CA LEU A 157 -4.63 7.51 -2.90
C LEU A 157 -4.78 8.83 -2.16
N GLY A 158 -5.84 9.55 -2.50
CA GLY A 158 -6.23 10.80 -1.86
C GLY A 158 -5.48 12.01 -2.38
N ASP A 159 -6.10 13.16 -2.18
CA ASP A 159 -5.50 14.47 -2.35
C ASP A 159 -4.70 14.81 -1.08
N PRO A 160 -3.46 15.33 -1.18
CA PRO A 160 -2.70 15.78 -0.02
C PRO A 160 -3.43 16.84 0.82
N ASP A 161 -4.34 17.60 0.20
CA ASP A 161 -5.15 18.62 0.89
C ASP A 161 -6.44 18.03 1.49
N SER A 162 -6.85 16.84 1.08
CA SER A 162 -8.02 16.19 1.66
C SER A 162 -7.72 15.69 3.08
N ILE A 163 -8.44 16.22 4.04
CA ILE A 163 -8.35 15.76 5.43
C ILE A 163 -9.16 14.49 5.57
N CYS A 164 -8.48 13.35 5.69
CA CYS A 164 -9.14 12.18 6.21
C CYS A 164 -9.32 12.33 7.73
N CYS A 165 -10.42 12.95 8.13
CA CYS A 165 -10.79 13.16 9.53
C CYS A 165 -10.90 11.87 10.35
N HIS A 166 -10.80 10.70 9.68
CA HIS A 166 -10.96 9.39 10.31
C HIS A 166 -9.67 8.84 10.93
N ALA A 167 -8.51 9.41 10.54
CA ALA A 167 -7.23 8.97 11.07
C ALA A 167 -6.81 9.74 12.33
N VAL A 168 -7.61 10.74 12.72
CA VAL A 168 -7.29 11.61 13.86
C VAL A 168 -8.31 11.37 14.94
N SER A 169 -7.88 10.86 16.08
CA SER A 169 -8.71 10.86 17.28
C SER A 169 -8.93 12.30 17.74
N PRO A 170 -10.16 12.73 18.09
CA PRO A 170 -10.41 14.03 18.68
C PRO A 170 -9.82 14.19 20.09
N LYS A 171 -9.30 13.14 20.70
CA LYS A 171 -8.60 13.16 21.99
C LYS A 171 -7.10 13.21 21.72
N GLY A 172 -6.53 14.41 21.89
CA GLY A 172 -5.11 14.68 21.71
C GLY A 172 -4.20 13.78 22.52
N GLU A 173 -2.92 13.78 22.12
CA GLU A 173 -1.79 13.16 22.81
C GLU A 173 -1.99 11.68 23.16
N GLY A 174 -2.15 10.84 22.16
CA GLY A 174 -2.14 9.38 22.31
C GLY A 174 -0.69 8.87 22.34
N ASP A 175 -0.37 8.13 23.35
CA ASP A 175 0.82 7.29 23.43
C ASP A 175 0.86 6.34 22.23
N TYR A 176 2.03 6.14 21.62
CA TYR A 176 2.24 5.21 20.49
C TYR A 176 1.94 3.74 20.83
N SER A 177 1.65 3.43 22.11
CA SER A 177 1.31 2.08 22.59
C SER A 177 -0.06 1.57 22.15
N ASP A 178 -0.96 2.45 21.65
CA ASP A 178 -2.33 2.09 21.28
C ASP A 178 -2.49 1.60 19.82
N TYR A 179 -1.45 1.10 19.18
CA TYR A 179 -1.60 0.31 17.97
C TYR A 179 -2.20 -1.06 18.33
N GLY A 180 -3.52 -1.09 18.46
CA GLY A 180 -4.24 -2.35 18.67
C GLY A 180 -3.95 -3.35 17.54
N PRO A 181 -4.09 -4.66 17.81
CA PRO A 181 -3.68 -5.74 16.90
C PRO A 181 -4.42 -5.78 15.55
N HIS A 182 -5.33 -4.87 15.30
CA HIS A 182 -6.15 -4.83 14.08
C HIS A 182 -5.98 -3.55 13.25
N GLY A 183 -4.86 -2.80 13.41
CA GLY A 183 -4.54 -1.71 12.50
C GLY A 183 -5.60 -0.60 12.37
N THR A 184 -6.47 -0.45 13.37
CA THR A 184 -7.42 0.65 13.41
C THR A 184 -6.66 1.92 13.77
N HIS A 185 -6.28 2.69 12.75
CA HIS A 185 -5.51 3.94 12.81
C HIS A 185 -6.26 5.07 13.55
N GLN A 186 -6.90 4.78 14.67
CA GLN A 186 -7.75 5.75 15.35
C GLN A 186 -6.96 6.86 16.07
N ASN A 187 -5.64 6.70 16.27
CA ASN A 187 -4.85 7.60 17.11
C ASN A 187 -3.55 8.07 16.47
N ILE A 188 -3.57 8.51 15.20
CA ILE A 188 -2.38 9.08 14.58
C ILE A 188 -2.23 10.55 15.04
N PRO A 189 -1.13 10.93 15.69
CA PRO A 189 -0.89 12.29 16.09
C PRO A 189 -0.94 13.26 14.90
N MET A 190 -1.55 14.45 15.10
CA MET A 190 -1.67 15.46 14.03
C MET A 190 -0.31 15.82 13.42
N VAL A 191 0.73 15.91 14.21
CA VAL A 191 2.10 16.21 13.74
C VAL A 191 2.60 15.16 12.73
N VAL A 192 2.24 13.89 12.93
CA VAL A 192 2.59 12.81 12.01
C VAL A 192 1.77 12.93 10.71
N LEU A 193 0.48 13.20 10.83
CA LEU A 193 -0.39 13.39 9.68
C LEU A 193 0.05 14.59 8.82
N GLU A 194 0.36 15.72 9.43
CA GLU A 194 0.86 16.92 8.74
C GLU A 194 2.21 16.68 8.08
N ARG A 195 3.10 15.95 8.74
CA ARG A 195 4.36 15.53 8.13
C ARG A 195 4.10 14.69 6.88
N LYS A 196 3.23 13.68 6.97
CA LYS A 196 2.90 12.79 5.85
C LYS A 196 2.23 13.52 4.69
N ARG A 197 1.43 14.54 4.96
CA ARG A 197 0.86 15.43 3.95
C ARG A 197 1.92 16.24 3.22
N ARG A 198 2.84 16.84 3.97
CA ARG A 198 3.96 17.60 3.38
C ARG A 198 4.85 16.70 2.53
N GLU A 199 5.18 15.50 3.00
CA GLU A 199 5.91 14.50 2.24
C GLU A 199 5.16 14.13 0.95
N MET A 200 3.84 13.93 1.00
CA MET A 200 3.00 13.61 -0.15
C MET A 200 2.96 14.75 -1.17
N ALA A 201 2.76 15.99 -0.69
CA ALA A 201 2.78 17.18 -1.54
C ALA A 201 4.15 17.35 -2.22
N ASP A 202 5.24 17.18 -1.48
CA ASP A 202 6.60 17.22 -2.02
C ASP A 202 6.84 16.13 -3.06
N LEU A 203 6.41 14.89 -2.78
CA LEU A 203 6.46 13.78 -3.71
C LEU A 203 5.77 14.14 -5.04
N LEU A 204 4.53 14.60 -4.97
CA LEU A 204 3.72 14.88 -6.16
C LEU A 204 4.25 16.06 -6.96
N ASN A 205 4.68 17.13 -6.29
CA ASN A 205 5.11 18.37 -6.95
C ASN A 205 6.55 18.29 -7.48
N ASN A 206 7.46 17.66 -6.75
CA ASN A 206 8.88 17.78 -6.99
C ASN A 206 9.56 16.49 -7.46
N HIS A 207 9.00 15.31 -7.16
CA HIS A 207 9.72 14.05 -7.37
C HIS A 207 9.07 13.10 -8.38
N MET A 208 7.82 13.32 -8.78
CA MET A 208 7.13 12.45 -9.75
C MET A 208 7.89 12.30 -11.08
N ARG A 209 8.57 13.36 -11.54
CA ARG A 209 9.38 13.29 -12.77
C ARG A 209 10.52 12.28 -12.71
N LYS A 210 11.03 11.97 -11.51
CA LYS A 210 12.08 10.96 -11.30
C LYS A 210 11.49 9.54 -11.17
N ILE A 211 10.23 9.44 -10.74
CA ILE A 211 9.54 8.18 -10.48
C ILE A 211 8.90 7.62 -11.75
N ILE A 212 8.23 8.49 -12.53
CA ILE A 212 7.50 8.10 -13.75
C ILE A 212 8.31 7.18 -14.68
N PRO A 213 9.60 7.45 -14.98
CA PRO A 213 10.38 6.61 -15.89
C PRO A 213 10.72 5.21 -15.31
N LYS A 214 10.50 4.97 -14.01
CA LYS A 214 10.88 3.74 -13.31
C LYS A 214 9.71 2.80 -13.01
N VAL A 215 8.50 3.21 -13.37
CA VAL A 215 7.28 2.45 -13.12
C VAL A 215 6.48 2.28 -14.42
N ASP A 216 5.76 1.18 -14.51
CA ASP A 216 5.01 0.85 -15.73
C ASP A 216 3.71 1.65 -15.80
N GLU A 217 2.97 1.74 -14.70
CA GLU A 217 1.71 2.49 -14.66
C GLU A 217 1.54 3.26 -13.34
N ILE A 218 0.82 4.38 -13.41
CA ILE A 218 0.43 5.18 -12.24
C ILE A 218 -1.07 5.38 -12.27
N TYR A 219 -1.71 4.97 -11.20
CA TYR A 219 -3.13 5.10 -10.93
C TYR A 219 -3.34 6.11 -9.81
N CYS A 220 -4.20 7.10 -10.03
CA CYS A 220 -4.56 8.08 -9.01
C CYS A 220 -6.03 7.97 -8.67
N ILE A 221 -6.36 7.80 -7.41
CA ILE A 221 -7.71 7.86 -6.89
C ILE A 221 -7.80 9.10 -6.00
N LEU A 222 -8.42 10.16 -6.51
CA LEU A 222 -8.48 11.44 -5.82
C LEU A 222 -9.50 11.41 -4.67
N ASP A 223 -10.58 10.65 -4.83
CA ASP A 223 -11.64 10.54 -3.83
C ASP A 223 -11.93 9.07 -3.52
N CYS A 224 -11.22 8.56 -2.53
CA CYS A 224 -11.33 7.14 -2.19
C CYS A 224 -12.70 6.76 -1.63
N PHE A 225 -13.41 7.73 -1.00
CA PHE A 225 -14.70 7.49 -0.35
C PHE A 225 -15.57 8.76 -0.40
N ASP A 226 -16.19 9.05 -1.54
CA ASP A 226 -17.18 10.14 -1.64
C ASP A 226 -18.42 9.81 -0.77
N ARG A 227 -18.37 10.26 0.50
CA ARG A 227 -19.49 10.11 1.43
C ARG A 227 -20.64 11.09 1.17
N LYS A 228 -20.42 12.17 0.42
CA LYS A 228 -21.46 13.17 0.14
C LYS A 228 -22.53 12.63 -0.81
N LYS A 229 -22.22 11.64 -1.66
CA LYS A 229 -23.21 11.03 -2.55
C LYS A 229 -24.18 10.10 -1.83
N LYS A 230 -23.82 9.48 -0.70
CA LYS A 230 -24.77 8.63 0.06
C LYS A 230 -25.89 9.40 0.75
N ALA A 231 -25.78 10.70 0.99
CA ALA A 231 -26.81 11.50 1.62
C ALA A 231 -27.93 11.95 0.63
N LYS A 232 -27.74 11.79 -0.69
CA LYS A 232 -28.75 12.15 -1.71
C LYS A 232 -29.67 11.01 -2.15
N TYR A 233 -29.41 9.79 -1.67
CA TYR A 233 -30.20 8.60 -2.03
C TYR A 233 -30.87 7.93 -0.82
N LYS A 234 -31.13 8.69 0.24
CA LYS A 234 -32.05 8.30 1.32
C LYS A 234 -33.30 9.15 1.28
#